data_fcaa9989011d8c047e9792aa523c09cc
#
_entry.id   fcaa9989011d8c047e9792aa523c09cc
#
_cell.length_a   1.000
_cell.length_b   1.000
_cell.length_c   1.000
_cell.angle_alpha   90.00
_cell.angle_beta   90.00
_cell.angle_gamma   90.00
#
_symmetry.space_group_name_H-M   'P 1'
#
loop_
_entity.id
_entity.type
_entity.pdbx_description
1 polymer ?
#
loop_
_entity_poly.entity_id
_entity_poly.type
_entity_poly.pdbx_seq_one_letter_code
_entity_poly.pdbx_strand_id
1 'polypeptide(L)'
;MPRIILSLLTALLAFGLMAPAAAVQPSAGLDGVEQAKAVYQFNTGKPKKAAFMLKGVGKNFDALAEAGHDPDFVVVFAGPAVRLLTEEPPEKIANRHGDRLLAIEGTVEELAEAGIRMEICTTALNAFDIDPESVLDGIQPVPSGHQAIIGWQNRGYALVPVL
;
A
#
# COMPACT_ATOMS: atom_id res chain seq x y z
N MET A 1 51.60 39.24 -54.73
CA MET A 1 51.09 37.88 -54.53
C MET A 1 50.88 37.66 -53.05
N PRO A 2 49.67 37.78 -52.50
CA PRO A 2 49.42 37.55 -51.08
C PRO A 2 49.03 36.07 -50.85
N ARG A 3 49.66 35.46 -49.87
CA ARG A 3 49.37 34.12 -49.38
C ARG A 3 48.16 34.16 -48.42
N ILE A 4 47.09 33.48 -48.83
CA ILE A 4 45.86 33.30 -48.00
C ILE A 4 46.16 32.12 -47.03
N ILE A 5 46.25 32.40 -45.74
CA ILE A 5 46.32 31.38 -44.68
C ILE A 5 44.90 31.02 -44.29
N LEU A 6 44.47 29.80 -44.66
CA LEU A 6 43.18 29.23 -44.32
C LEU A 6 43.29 28.58 -42.94
N SER A 7 42.76 29.27 -41.90
CA SER A 7 42.67 28.73 -40.53
C SER A 7 41.46 27.79 -40.43
N LEU A 8 41.70 26.50 -40.36
CA LEU A 8 40.70 25.51 -40.02
C LEU A 8 40.41 25.58 -38.50
N LEU A 9 39.22 26.07 -38.17
CA LEU A 9 38.68 26.05 -36.79
C LEU A 9 38.02 24.69 -36.57
N THR A 10 38.71 23.77 -35.85
CA THR A 10 38.18 22.47 -35.48
C THR A 10 37.28 22.65 -34.23
N ALA A 11 35.97 22.67 -34.43
CA ALA A 11 35.00 22.66 -33.33
C ALA A 11 34.89 21.22 -32.78
N LEU A 12 35.46 21.01 -31.60
CA LEU A 12 35.30 19.74 -30.83
C LEU A 12 33.92 19.73 -30.18
N LEU A 13 32.95 19.03 -30.78
CA LEU A 13 31.66 18.75 -30.12
C LEU A 13 31.93 17.73 -28.99
N ALA A 14 31.96 18.21 -27.75
CA ALA A 14 31.90 17.34 -26.58
C ALA A 14 30.49 16.76 -26.43
N PHE A 15 30.28 15.58 -26.99
CA PHE A 15 29.08 14.78 -26.71
C PHE A 15 29.20 14.25 -25.27
N GLY A 16 28.55 14.94 -24.32
CA GLY A 16 28.43 14.44 -22.95
C GLY A 16 27.64 13.14 -22.97
N LEU A 17 28.30 12.02 -22.67
CA LEU A 17 27.64 10.75 -22.35
C LEU A 17 26.85 10.96 -21.05
N MET A 18 25.54 11.29 -21.16
CA MET A 18 24.63 11.12 -20.04
C MET A 18 24.51 9.61 -19.80
N ALA A 19 25.14 9.14 -18.71
CA ALA A 19 24.92 7.78 -18.22
C ALA A 19 23.41 7.62 -17.94
N PRO A 20 22.74 6.59 -18.47
CA PRO A 20 21.34 6.36 -18.14
C PRO A 20 21.24 6.16 -16.63
N ALA A 21 20.30 6.84 -16.00
CA ALA A 21 19.96 6.58 -14.60
C ALA A 21 19.67 5.08 -14.47
N ALA A 22 20.29 4.41 -13.49
CA ALA A 22 20.06 2.99 -13.28
C ALA A 22 18.56 2.77 -13.00
N ALA A 23 17.87 2.16 -13.94
CA ALA A 23 16.46 1.82 -13.78
C ALA A 23 16.32 0.80 -12.66
N VAL A 24 15.39 1.04 -11.72
CA VAL A 24 15.05 0.05 -10.70
C VAL A 24 14.53 -1.20 -11.41
N GLN A 25 15.17 -2.33 -11.20
CA GLN A 25 14.76 -3.58 -11.82
C GLN A 25 13.56 -4.18 -11.07
N PRO A 26 12.58 -4.79 -11.76
CA PRO A 26 11.54 -5.57 -11.14
C PRO A 26 12.10 -6.68 -10.24
N SER A 27 11.34 -7.10 -9.23
CA SER A 27 11.76 -8.22 -8.38
C SER A 27 11.74 -9.53 -9.16
N ALA A 28 12.86 -10.24 -9.19
CA ALA A 28 12.92 -11.59 -9.78
C ALA A 28 11.97 -12.61 -9.11
N GLY A 29 11.48 -12.31 -7.91
CA GLY A 29 10.45 -13.10 -7.23
C GLY A 29 9.07 -13.05 -7.89
N LEU A 30 8.87 -12.14 -8.85
CA LEU A 30 7.64 -12.02 -9.63
C LEU A 30 7.73 -12.70 -11.00
N ASP A 31 8.88 -13.24 -11.36
CA ASP A 31 9.07 -13.92 -12.65
C ASP A 31 8.13 -15.13 -12.77
N GLY A 32 7.26 -15.13 -13.78
CA GLY A 32 6.27 -16.19 -14.00
C GLY A 32 5.06 -16.17 -13.07
N VAL A 33 4.91 -15.15 -12.23
CA VAL A 33 3.71 -14.95 -11.41
C VAL A 33 2.66 -14.22 -12.25
N GLU A 34 1.60 -14.93 -12.66
CA GLU A 34 0.46 -14.31 -13.34
C GLU A 34 -0.47 -13.61 -12.36
N GLN A 35 -0.90 -14.29 -11.30
CA GLN A 35 -1.77 -13.74 -10.26
C GLN A 35 -1.00 -13.48 -8.97
N ALA A 36 -0.91 -12.19 -8.57
CA ALA A 36 -0.20 -11.76 -7.37
C ALA A 36 -1.16 -11.68 -6.17
N LYS A 37 -1.29 -12.79 -5.42
CA LYS A 37 -2.17 -12.89 -4.25
C LYS A 37 -1.45 -12.52 -2.96
N ALA A 38 -1.99 -11.53 -2.23
CA ALA A 38 -1.43 -11.14 -0.93
C ALA A 38 -2.51 -10.92 0.13
N VAL A 39 -2.26 -11.39 1.35
CA VAL A 39 -3.03 -11.03 2.53
C VAL A 39 -2.16 -10.17 3.47
N TYR A 40 -2.56 -8.90 3.63
CA TYR A 40 -1.89 -7.96 4.53
C TYR A 40 -2.44 -8.12 5.95
N GLN A 41 -1.59 -8.56 6.87
CA GLN A 41 -1.91 -8.58 8.30
C GLN A 41 -1.65 -7.19 8.89
N PHE A 42 -2.69 -6.39 9.09
CA PHE A 42 -2.56 -4.99 9.48
C PHE A 42 -2.86 -4.79 10.98
N ASN A 43 -1.80 -4.64 11.78
CA ASN A 43 -1.92 -4.58 13.24
C ASN A 43 -1.47 -3.24 13.86
N THR A 44 -0.92 -2.30 13.07
CA THR A 44 -0.40 -1.06 13.63
C THR A 44 -1.50 -0.10 14.08
N GLY A 45 -1.51 0.27 15.36
CA GLY A 45 -2.39 1.30 15.92
C GLY A 45 -1.77 2.71 15.95
N LYS A 46 -0.69 2.95 15.20
CA LYS A 46 -0.04 4.26 15.09
C LYS A 46 -0.60 5.01 13.87
N PRO A 47 -1.40 6.10 14.03
CA PRO A 47 -2.13 6.73 12.92
C PRO A 47 -1.25 7.13 11.74
N LYS A 48 -0.07 7.75 12.00
CA LYS A 48 0.87 8.14 10.94
C LYS A 48 1.40 6.93 10.15
N LYS A 49 1.72 5.82 10.85
CA LYS A 49 2.20 4.60 10.20
C LYS A 49 1.09 3.92 9.43
N ALA A 50 -0.11 3.84 10.01
CA ALA A 50 -1.28 3.24 9.38
C ALA A 50 -1.62 3.96 8.06
N ALA A 51 -1.76 5.29 8.05
CA ALA A 51 -2.03 6.06 6.84
C ALA A 51 -0.96 5.84 5.75
N PHE A 52 0.33 5.82 6.12
CA PHE A 52 1.42 5.56 5.18
C PHE A 52 1.38 4.15 4.60
N MET A 53 1.15 3.14 5.46
CA MET A 53 1.17 1.73 5.03
C MET A 53 -0.06 1.36 4.21
N LEU A 54 -1.26 1.88 4.54
CA LEU A 54 -2.47 1.67 3.73
C LEU A 54 -2.31 2.24 2.32
N LYS A 55 -1.81 3.47 2.21
CA LYS A 55 -1.48 4.06 0.91
C LYS A 55 -0.44 3.22 0.15
N GLY A 56 0.48 2.57 0.86
CA GLY A 56 1.45 1.64 0.29
C GLY A 56 0.80 0.39 -0.29
N VAL A 57 -0.28 -0.12 0.32
CA VAL A 57 -1.05 -1.27 -0.21
C VAL A 57 -1.64 -0.93 -1.59
N GLY A 58 -2.32 0.21 -1.73
CA GLY A 58 -2.87 0.66 -3.02
C GLY A 58 -1.79 0.84 -4.08
N LYS A 59 -0.71 1.54 -3.74
CA LYS A 59 0.42 1.71 -4.67
C LYS A 59 1.06 0.40 -5.13
N ASN A 60 1.14 -0.60 -4.25
CA ASN A 60 1.64 -1.93 -4.62
C ASN A 60 0.67 -2.65 -5.56
N PHE A 61 -0.63 -2.51 -5.32
CA PHE A 61 -1.67 -3.07 -6.18
C PHE A 61 -1.55 -2.50 -7.60
N ASP A 62 -1.52 -1.17 -7.72
CA ASP A 62 -1.39 -0.48 -9.01
C ASP A 62 -0.09 -0.85 -9.74
N ALA A 63 1.04 -0.85 -9.02
CA ALA A 63 2.34 -1.18 -9.60
C ALA A 63 2.41 -2.61 -10.14
N LEU A 64 1.75 -3.57 -9.48
CA LEU A 64 1.67 -4.95 -9.97
C LEU A 64 0.77 -5.03 -11.21
N ALA A 65 -0.36 -4.34 -11.23
CA ALA A 65 -1.23 -4.28 -12.39
C ALA A 65 -0.53 -3.63 -13.60
N GLU A 66 0.17 -2.52 -13.40
CA GLU A 66 0.98 -1.86 -14.43
C GLU A 66 2.12 -2.74 -14.97
N ALA A 67 2.68 -3.61 -14.12
CA ALA A 67 3.69 -4.59 -14.51
C ALA A 67 3.13 -5.82 -15.24
N GLY A 68 1.79 -5.90 -15.42
CA GLY A 68 1.12 -6.97 -16.15
C GLY A 68 0.76 -8.20 -15.31
N HIS A 69 0.83 -8.08 -13.97
CA HIS A 69 0.30 -9.10 -13.07
C HIS A 69 -1.20 -8.85 -12.80
N ASP A 70 -1.91 -9.88 -12.32
CA ASP A 70 -3.29 -9.79 -11.84
C ASP A 70 -3.26 -9.75 -10.29
N PRO A 71 -3.24 -8.55 -9.66
CA PRO A 71 -3.17 -8.45 -8.20
C PRO A 71 -4.51 -8.79 -7.55
N ASP A 72 -4.49 -9.64 -6.54
CA ASP A 72 -5.64 -10.00 -5.72
C ASP A 72 -5.27 -9.85 -4.25
N PHE A 73 -5.65 -8.72 -3.65
CA PHE A 73 -5.25 -8.34 -2.31
C PHE A 73 -6.39 -8.42 -1.31
N VAL A 74 -6.02 -8.81 -0.11
CA VAL A 74 -6.89 -8.76 1.07
C VAL A 74 -6.15 -8.05 2.20
N VAL A 75 -6.81 -7.15 2.91
CA VAL A 75 -6.28 -6.52 4.13
C VAL A 75 -7.08 -6.99 5.32
N VAL A 76 -6.42 -7.60 6.30
CA VAL A 76 -7.05 -8.05 7.54
C VAL A 76 -6.58 -7.17 8.69
N PHE A 77 -7.48 -6.34 9.19
CA PHE A 77 -7.24 -5.45 10.31
C PHE A 77 -7.47 -6.17 11.65
N ALA A 78 -6.48 -6.12 12.53
CA ALA A 78 -6.55 -6.74 13.84
C ALA A 78 -5.78 -5.94 14.90
N GLY A 79 -5.89 -6.35 16.17
CA GLY A 79 -5.21 -5.69 17.29
C GLY A 79 -5.47 -4.18 17.32
N PRO A 80 -4.46 -3.35 17.69
CA PRO A 80 -4.68 -1.91 17.88
C PRO A 80 -5.07 -1.13 16.62
N ALA A 81 -4.96 -1.72 15.41
CA ALA A 81 -5.36 -1.06 14.17
C ALA A 81 -6.86 -0.74 14.12
N VAL A 82 -7.70 -1.59 14.73
CA VAL A 82 -9.17 -1.43 14.69
C VAL A 82 -9.66 -0.08 15.21
N ARG A 83 -8.91 0.54 16.13
CA ARG A 83 -9.24 1.87 16.70
C ARG A 83 -9.14 3.02 15.70
N LEU A 84 -8.58 2.78 14.53
CA LEU A 84 -8.35 3.78 13.48
C LEU A 84 -9.34 3.65 12.33
N LEU A 85 -10.24 2.65 12.39
CA LEU A 85 -11.09 2.20 11.28
C LEU A 85 -12.57 2.21 11.69
N THR A 86 -12.94 3.21 12.45
CA THR A 86 -14.29 3.42 12.98
C THR A 86 -14.67 4.89 12.83
N GLU A 87 -15.93 5.17 12.60
CA GLU A 87 -16.51 6.54 12.59
C GLU A 87 -16.44 7.19 13.98
N GLU A 88 -16.37 6.37 15.03
CA GLU A 88 -16.28 6.80 16.42
C GLU A 88 -14.92 6.47 17.06
N PRO A 89 -13.81 7.05 16.58
CA PRO A 89 -12.50 6.74 17.10
C PRO A 89 -12.35 7.23 18.54
N PRO A 90 -11.53 6.55 19.38
CA PRO A 90 -11.28 7.00 20.74
C PRO A 90 -10.88 8.47 20.79
N GLU A 91 -11.53 9.27 21.65
CA GLU A 91 -11.40 10.74 21.72
C GLU A 91 -9.94 11.22 21.73
N LYS A 92 -9.07 10.52 22.48
CA LYS A 92 -7.63 10.83 22.54
C LYS A 92 -6.93 10.71 21.18
N ILE A 93 -7.39 9.80 20.32
CA ILE A 93 -6.85 9.61 18.97
C ILE A 93 -7.44 10.68 18.06
N ALA A 94 -8.75 10.89 18.09
CA ALA A 94 -9.45 11.89 17.31
C ALA A 94 -8.86 13.29 17.52
N ASN A 95 -8.70 13.72 18.77
CA ASN A 95 -8.21 15.04 19.13
C ASN A 95 -6.75 15.30 18.70
N ARG A 96 -5.93 14.26 18.56
CA ARG A 96 -4.51 14.41 18.23
C ARG A 96 -4.18 14.11 16.78
N HIS A 97 -5.01 13.37 16.10
CA HIS A 97 -4.69 12.76 14.81
C HIS A 97 -5.85 12.80 13.80
N GLY A 98 -6.80 13.73 13.95
CA GLY A 98 -7.97 13.85 13.08
C GLY A 98 -7.62 13.85 11.59
N ASP A 99 -6.63 14.67 11.15
CA ASP A 99 -6.18 14.69 9.76
C ASP A 99 -5.67 13.32 9.27
N ARG A 100 -5.11 12.52 10.19
CA ARG A 100 -4.62 11.17 9.85
C ARG A 100 -5.75 10.16 9.75
N LEU A 101 -6.76 10.30 10.57
CA LEU A 101 -7.97 9.48 10.51
C LEU A 101 -8.72 9.74 9.21
N LEU A 102 -8.94 10.99 8.82
CA LEU A 102 -9.52 11.35 7.52
C LEU A 102 -8.71 10.80 6.34
N ALA A 103 -7.38 10.85 6.43
CA ALA A 103 -6.53 10.27 5.39
C ALA A 103 -6.59 8.73 5.34
N ILE A 104 -6.85 8.05 6.48
CA ILE A 104 -7.07 6.60 6.54
C ILE A 104 -8.41 6.27 5.91
N GLU A 105 -9.47 6.97 6.30
CA GLU A 105 -10.83 6.82 5.76
C GLU A 105 -10.85 6.95 4.23
N GLY A 106 -10.34 8.06 3.68
CA GLY A 106 -10.26 8.24 2.23
C GLY A 106 -9.41 7.17 1.52
N THR A 107 -8.34 6.66 2.18
CA THR A 107 -7.59 5.54 1.60
C THR A 107 -8.38 4.22 1.65
N VAL A 108 -9.19 3.98 2.69
CA VAL A 108 -10.09 2.81 2.76
C VAL A 108 -11.09 2.85 1.60
N GLU A 109 -11.69 4.01 1.32
CA GLU A 109 -12.58 4.20 0.17
C GLU A 109 -11.87 3.90 -1.15
N GLU A 110 -10.67 4.47 -1.38
CA GLU A 110 -9.85 4.21 -2.57
C GLU A 110 -9.54 2.71 -2.76
N LEU A 111 -9.19 2.00 -1.68
CA LEU A 111 -8.90 0.57 -1.71
C LEU A 111 -10.16 -0.26 -2.02
N ALA A 112 -11.31 0.11 -1.47
CA ALA A 112 -12.58 -0.55 -1.74
C ALA A 112 -13.00 -0.37 -3.21
N GLU A 113 -12.87 0.84 -3.77
CA GLU A 113 -13.13 1.14 -5.18
C GLU A 113 -12.19 0.35 -6.12
N ALA A 114 -10.93 0.14 -5.72
CA ALA A 114 -9.98 -0.70 -6.45
C ALA A 114 -10.29 -2.21 -6.36
N GLY A 115 -11.34 -2.62 -5.60
CA GLY A 115 -11.72 -4.01 -5.41
C GLY A 115 -10.86 -4.78 -4.41
N ILE A 116 -10.05 -4.11 -3.62
CA ILE A 116 -9.26 -4.71 -2.54
C ILE A 116 -10.20 -5.05 -1.39
N ARG A 117 -10.25 -6.34 -1.03
CA ARG A 117 -11.07 -6.79 0.10
C ARG A 117 -10.45 -6.38 1.43
N MET A 118 -11.28 -5.87 2.31
CA MET A 118 -10.88 -5.47 3.66
C MET A 118 -11.75 -6.16 4.70
N GLU A 119 -11.10 -6.76 5.69
CA GLU A 119 -11.74 -7.48 6.79
C GLU A 119 -11.24 -6.94 8.13
N ILE A 120 -12.12 -6.86 9.15
CA ILE A 120 -11.77 -6.40 10.48
C ILE A 120 -12.16 -7.42 11.55
N CYS A 121 -11.25 -7.66 12.48
CA CYS A 121 -11.38 -8.65 13.53
C CYS A 121 -12.37 -8.18 14.62
N THR A 122 -13.55 -8.81 14.72
CA THR A 122 -14.54 -8.50 15.76
C THR A 122 -14.02 -8.77 17.17
N THR A 123 -13.20 -9.82 17.36
CA THR A 123 -12.53 -10.06 18.65
C THR A 123 -11.66 -8.86 19.06
N ALA A 124 -11.00 -8.20 18.11
CA ALA A 124 -10.21 -7.01 18.41
C ALA A 124 -11.10 -5.78 18.64
N LEU A 125 -12.19 -5.60 17.89
CA LEU A 125 -13.17 -4.53 18.13
C LEU A 125 -13.68 -4.62 19.58
N ASN A 126 -14.14 -5.80 20.00
CA ASN A 126 -14.62 -6.03 21.36
C ASN A 126 -13.54 -5.76 22.43
N ALA A 127 -12.28 -6.13 22.17
CA ALA A 127 -11.18 -5.90 23.11
C ALA A 127 -10.82 -4.41 23.29
N PHE A 128 -11.24 -3.54 22.35
CA PHE A 128 -11.05 -2.11 22.39
C PHE A 128 -12.36 -1.31 22.58
N ASP A 129 -13.45 -2.01 22.96
CA ASP A 129 -14.78 -1.41 23.19
C ASP A 129 -15.28 -0.59 21.98
N ILE A 130 -15.08 -1.11 20.77
CA ILE A 130 -15.52 -0.50 19.51
C ILE A 130 -16.74 -1.25 19.00
N ASP A 131 -17.81 -0.48 18.69
CA ASP A 131 -19.01 -1.02 18.08
C ASP A 131 -18.73 -1.49 16.66
N PRO A 132 -19.01 -2.77 16.32
CA PRO A 132 -18.89 -3.25 14.94
C PRO A 132 -19.72 -2.47 13.92
N GLU A 133 -20.83 -1.83 14.33
CA GLU A 133 -21.70 -1.01 13.47
C GLU A 133 -21.05 0.34 13.12
N SER A 134 -20.05 0.79 13.90
CA SER A 134 -19.31 2.02 13.63
C SER A 134 -18.09 1.83 12.74
N VAL A 135 -17.83 0.62 12.24
CA VAL A 135 -16.69 0.34 11.34
C VAL A 135 -16.89 1.09 10.02
N LEU A 136 -15.79 1.67 9.50
CA LEU A 136 -15.80 2.39 8.23
C LEU A 136 -16.38 1.54 7.09
N ASP A 137 -17.12 2.16 6.19
CA ASP A 137 -17.66 1.52 5.00
C ASP A 137 -16.56 0.86 4.16
N GLY A 138 -16.91 -0.23 3.47
CA GLY A 138 -15.97 -0.99 2.67
C GLY A 138 -15.15 -2.03 3.45
N ILE A 139 -15.26 -2.07 4.78
CA ILE A 139 -14.58 -3.05 5.64
C ILE A 139 -15.60 -4.04 6.22
N GLN A 140 -15.38 -5.33 5.99
CA GLN A 140 -16.27 -6.38 6.48
C GLN A 140 -15.83 -6.89 7.86
N PRO A 141 -16.68 -6.84 8.90
CA PRO A 141 -16.41 -7.50 10.16
C PRO A 141 -16.36 -9.04 10.02
N VAL A 142 -15.32 -9.65 10.60
CA VAL A 142 -15.13 -11.11 10.65
C VAL A 142 -14.87 -11.56 12.09
N PRO A 143 -15.27 -12.78 12.48
CA PRO A 143 -15.16 -13.22 13.87
C PRO A 143 -13.73 -13.16 14.43
N SER A 144 -12.73 -13.51 13.62
CA SER A 144 -11.32 -13.55 14.03
C SER A 144 -10.39 -13.23 12.87
N GLY A 145 -9.53 -12.22 13.05
CA GLY A 145 -8.49 -11.89 12.08
C GLY A 145 -7.49 -13.02 11.85
N HIS A 146 -7.20 -13.85 12.88
CA HIS A 146 -6.33 -15.01 12.71
C HIS A 146 -6.97 -16.08 11.82
N GLN A 147 -8.26 -16.35 12.01
CA GLN A 147 -8.99 -17.31 11.16
C GLN A 147 -9.06 -16.83 9.72
N ALA A 148 -9.30 -15.52 9.51
CA ALA A 148 -9.29 -14.91 8.18
C ALA A 148 -7.93 -15.11 7.49
N ILE A 149 -6.83 -14.77 8.17
CA ILE A 149 -5.46 -14.94 7.64
C ILE A 149 -5.17 -16.42 7.31
N ILE A 150 -5.52 -17.36 8.20
CA ILE A 150 -5.37 -18.79 7.93
C ILE A 150 -6.15 -19.18 6.67
N GLY A 151 -7.39 -18.73 6.56
CA GLY A 151 -8.24 -19.00 5.40
C GLY A 151 -7.63 -18.48 4.08
N TRP A 152 -7.16 -17.24 4.07
CA TRP A 152 -6.55 -16.63 2.89
C TRP A 152 -5.23 -17.32 2.51
N GLN A 153 -4.37 -17.62 3.48
CA GLN A 153 -3.13 -18.36 3.20
C GLN A 153 -3.39 -19.75 2.61
N ASN A 154 -4.41 -20.48 3.10
CA ASN A 154 -4.82 -21.76 2.51
C ASN A 154 -5.38 -21.64 1.07
N ARG A 155 -5.77 -20.43 0.66
CA ARG A 155 -6.17 -20.12 -0.74
C ARG A 155 -4.99 -19.63 -1.59
N GLY A 156 -3.76 -19.70 -1.09
CA GLY A 156 -2.54 -19.35 -1.81
C GLY A 156 -2.13 -17.88 -1.70
N TYR A 157 -2.69 -17.10 -0.75
CA TYR A 157 -2.27 -15.73 -0.53
C TYR A 157 -0.98 -15.67 0.29
N ALA A 158 0.00 -14.93 -0.21
CA ALA A 158 1.23 -14.65 0.51
C ALA A 158 0.97 -13.71 1.69
N LEU A 159 1.46 -14.05 2.89
CA LEU A 159 1.31 -13.19 4.07
C LEU A 159 2.28 -12.00 4.02
N VAL A 160 1.73 -10.79 4.12
CA VAL A 160 2.50 -9.54 4.24
C VAL A 160 2.19 -8.88 5.59
N PRO A 161 3.08 -8.95 6.59
CA PRO A 161 2.82 -8.37 7.91
C PRO A 161 3.04 -6.85 7.92
N VAL A 162 2.09 -6.10 8.50
CA VAL A 162 2.15 -4.67 8.80
C VAL A 162 2.01 -4.46 10.31
N LEU A 163 3.14 -4.44 11.01
CA LEU A 163 3.23 -4.43 12.47
C LEU A 163 3.48 -3.04 13.06
#